data_0f08504b9cfe1f059334bf98dc450065
#
_entry.id   0f08504b9cfe1f059334bf98dc450065
#
_cell.length_a   1.000
_cell.length_b   1.000
_cell.length_c   1.000
_cell.angle_alpha   90.00
_cell.angle_beta   90.00
_cell.angle_gamma   90.00
#
_symmetry.space_group_name_H-M   'P 1'
#
loop_
_entity.id
_entity.type
_entity.pdbx_description
1 polymer ?
#
loop_
_entity_poly.entity_id
_entity_poly.type
_entity_poly.pdbx_seq_one_letter_code
_entity_poly.pdbx_strand_id
1 'polypeptide(L)'
;MNAERAEDMEVTAIQDIFIKMLRSELTGTELDVSVKEQITPDVVSALYSLAVRHDLAHIVASSLHKCGSKSDDAIYAKFNQKAVVSIYRNEQMKYAFAQICDIFDQASIPYIPLKGSVIRPYYPQESMRMSCDIDILVKEENLEETIDTLVRKGFKRGDKNYHDVSLFSEAGVHLELHFNIQENIDKLDAVLKDTWQYAKLTDGSRHKFTDDFFVFHMFAHMSYHFLSGGCGIKSLMDIWIMEHKMGITYECAVPSRFMRKIVCRLRLSEVSRQ
;
A
#
# COMPACT_ATOMS: atom_id res chain seq x y z
N MET A 1 -0.36 -8.83 -40.80
CA MET A 1 -0.34 -8.30 -39.42
C MET A 1 0.29 -9.40 -38.60
N ASN A 2 1.50 -9.18 -38.03
CA ASN A 2 2.28 -10.25 -37.44
C ASN A 2 1.62 -10.74 -36.13
N ALA A 3 1.71 -12.04 -35.83
CA ALA A 3 1.15 -12.65 -34.61
C ALA A 3 1.61 -11.90 -33.34
N GLU A 4 2.84 -11.47 -33.30
CA GLU A 4 3.45 -10.65 -32.25
C GLU A 4 2.68 -9.32 -32.00
N ARG A 5 2.23 -8.63 -33.06
CA ARG A 5 1.39 -7.41 -32.92
C ARG A 5 -0.03 -7.69 -32.40
N ALA A 6 -0.57 -8.85 -32.72
CA ALA A 6 -1.88 -9.25 -32.21
C ALA A 6 -1.80 -9.62 -30.72
N GLU A 7 -0.75 -10.31 -30.33
CA GLU A 7 -0.45 -10.67 -28.93
C GLU A 7 -0.21 -9.42 -28.06
N ASP A 8 0.57 -8.45 -28.53
CA ASP A 8 0.80 -7.18 -27.87
C ASP A 8 -0.48 -6.33 -27.72
N MET A 9 -1.36 -6.35 -28.73
CA MET A 9 -2.65 -5.66 -28.66
C MET A 9 -3.61 -6.32 -27.66
N GLU A 10 -3.60 -7.64 -27.55
CA GLU A 10 -4.40 -8.39 -26.58
C GLU A 10 -3.93 -8.13 -25.15
N VAL A 11 -2.62 -8.15 -24.90
CA VAL A 11 -2.02 -7.79 -23.60
C VAL A 11 -2.41 -6.38 -23.17
N THR A 12 -2.37 -5.41 -24.09
CA THR A 12 -2.75 -4.02 -23.81
C THR A 12 -4.24 -3.89 -23.45
N ALA A 13 -5.13 -4.64 -24.11
CA ALA A 13 -6.55 -4.65 -23.80
C ALA A 13 -6.84 -5.20 -22.40
N ILE A 14 -6.18 -6.29 -22.00
CA ILE A 14 -6.32 -6.87 -20.66
C ILE A 14 -5.83 -5.88 -19.57
N GLN A 15 -4.72 -5.19 -19.82
CA GLN A 15 -4.21 -4.17 -18.92
C GLN A 15 -5.18 -2.99 -18.77
N ASP A 16 -5.81 -2.55 -19.85
CA ASP A 16 -6.80 -1.47 -19.83
C ASP A 16 -8.06 -1.87 -19.02
N ILE A 17 -8.58 -3.07 -19.24
CA ILE A 17 -9.69 -3.62 -18.44
C ILE A 17 -9.31 -3.67 -16.96
N PHE A 18 -8.12 -4.18 -16.63
CA PHE A 18 -7.61 -4.27 -15.27
C PHE A 18 -7.56 -2.91 -14.58
N ILE A 19 -6.99 -1.89 -15.23
CA ILE A 19 -6.91 -0.53 -14.68
C ILE A 19 -8.30 0.09 -14.51
N LYS A 20 -9.22 -0.13 -15.45
CA LYS A 20 -10.62 0.35 -15.35
C LYS A 20 -11.35 -0.30 -14.17
N MET A 21 -11.13 -1.60 -13.92
CA MET A 21 -11.68 -2.29 -12.76
C MET A 21 -11.13 -1.70 -11.44
N LEU A 22 -9.82 -1.51 -11.33
CA LEU A 22 -9.20 -0.90 -10.13
C LEU A 22 -9.73 0.51 -9.90
N ARG A 23 -9.84 1.31 -10.95
CA ARG A 23 -10.38 2.67 -10.89
C ARG A 23 -11.83 2.65 -10.41
N SER A 24 -12.67 1.79 -10.96
CA SER A 24 -14.07 1.63 -10.56
C SER A 24 -14.19 1.33 -9.06
N GLU A 25 -13.37 0.42 -8.54
CA GLU A 25 -13.38 0.05 -7.12
C GLU A 25 -12.88 1.20 -6.21
N LEU A 26 -11.85 1.95 -6.62
CA LEU A 26 -11.31 3.06 -5.85
C LEU A 26 -12.23 4.27 -5.83
N THR A 27 -12.87 4.58 -6.96
CA THR A 27 -13.73 5.77 -7.11
C THR A 27 -15.17 5.51 -6.70
N GLY A 28 -15.62 4.26 -6.64
CA GLY A 28 -17.01 3.88 -6.45
C GLY A 28 -17.87 4.12 -7.70
N THR A 29 -17.26 4.42 -8.85
CA THR A 29 -17.99 4.57 -10.13
C THR A 29 -18.32 3.21 -10.73
N GLU A 30 -19.46 3.10 -11.40
CA GLU A 30 -19.80 1.88 -12.12
C GLU A 30 -18.82 1.63 -13.29
N LEU A 31 -18.52 0.36 -13.51
CA LEU A 31 -17.74 -0.06 -14.67
C LEU A 31 -18.56 0.15 -15.94
N ASP A 32 -17.94 0.71 -16.96
CA ASP A 32 -18.60 0.95 -18.26
C ASP A 32 -19.16 -0.35 -18.85
N VAL A 33 -20.33 -0.26 -19.50
CA VAL A 33 -21.00 -1.40 -20.13
C VAL A 33 -20.11 -2.05 -21.19
N SER A 34 -19.39 -1.24 -21.96
CA SER A 34 -18.47 -1.73 -23.00
C SER A 34 -17.31 -2.56 -22.41
N VAL A 35 -16.90 -2.29 -21.17
CA VAL A 35 -15.90 -3.10 -20.47
C VAL A 35 -16.53 -4.39 -19.93
N LYS A 36 -17.76 -4.31 -19.39
CA LYS A 36 -18.48 -5.50 -18.89
C LYS A 36 -18.68 -6.53 -20.00
N GLU A 37 -19.00 -6.09 -21.21
CA GLU A 37 -19.19 -6.94 -22.40
C GLU A 37 -17.90 -7.64 -22.87
N GLN A 38 -16.73 -7.10 -22.53
CA GLN A 38 -15.43 -7.70 -22.85
C GLN A 38 -15.00 -8.79 -21.85
N ILE A 39 -15.72 -8.97 -20.73
CA ILE A 39 -15.36 -9.94 -19.68
C ILE A 39 -15.77 -11.35 -20.11
N THR A 40 -14.96 -11.99 -20.95
CA THR A 40 -15.10 -13.39 -21.37
C THR A 40 -14.28 -14.32 -20.43
N PRO A 41 -14.51 -15.65 -20.44
CA PRO A 41 -13.72 -16.59 -19.64
C PRO A 41 -12.20 -16.47 -19.85
N ASP A 42 -11.77 -16.26 -21.11
CA ASP A 42 -10.34 -16.10 -21.43
C ASP A 42 -9.78 -14.80 -20.83
N VAL A 43 -10.52 -13.70 -20.94
CA VAL A 43 -10.20 -12.41 -20.33
C VAL A 43 -10.11 -12.55 -18.80
N VAL A 44 -11.04 -13.27 -18.16
CA VAL A 44 -11.01 -13.50 -16.70
C VAL A 44 -9.76 -14.28 -16.28
N SER A 45 -9.34 -15.28 -17.05
CA SER A 45 -8.12 -16.05 -16.79
C SER A 45 -6.86 -15.19 -16.91
N ALA A 46 -6.80 -14.33 -17.94
CA ALA A 46 -5.70 -13.38 -18.13
C ALA A 46 -5.67 -12.32 -17.01
N LEU A 47 -6.84 -11.78 -16.63
CA LEU A 47 -6.99 -10.85 -15.50
C LEU A 47 -6.53 -11.47 -14.19
N TYR A 48 -6.81 -12.76 -13.94
CA TYR A 48 -6.33 -13.42 -12.73
C TYR A 48 -4.80 -13.45 -12.66
N SER A 49 -4.16 -13.84 -13.75
CA SER A 49 -2.70 -13.91 -13.84
C SER A 49 -2.06 -12.54 -13.62
N LEU A 50 -2.62 -11.48 -14.23
CA LEU A 50 -2.16 -10.12 -14.06
C LEU A 50 -2.41 -9.62 -12.63
N ALA A 51 -3.60 -9.82 -12.10
CA ALA A 51 -3.99 -9.35 -10.78
C ALA A 51 -3.20 -10.03 -9.64
N VAL A 52 -2.88 -11.31 -9.77
CA VAL A 52 -2.01 -12.04 -8.80
C VAL A 52 -0.60 -11.48 -8.83
N ARG A 53 -0.05 -11.18 -10.01
CA ARG A 53 1.30 -10.59 -10.15
C ARG A 53 1.44 -9.26 -9.42
N HIS A 54 0.36 -8.48 -9.36
CA HIS A 54 0.30 -7.18 -8.69
C HIS A 54 -0.25 -7.25 -7.25
N ASP A 55 -0.61 -8.44 -6.75
CA ASP A 55 -1.27 -8.65 -5.45
C ASP A 55 -2.59 -7.87 -5.30
N LEU A 56 -3.37 -7.77 -6.40
CA LEU A 56 -4.63 -7.02 -6.49
C LEU A 56 -5.83 -7.91 -6.90
N ALA A 57 -5.68 -9.23 -6.86
CA ALA A 57 -6.72 -10.17 -7.28
C ALA A 57 -8.00 -10.04 -6.43
N HIS A 58 -7.89 -9.66 -5.16
CA HIS A 58 -9.02 -9.40 -4.27
C HIS A 58 -9.88 -8.20 -4.71
N ILE A 59 -9.27 -7.17 -5.29
CA ILE A 59 -9.98 -6.00 -5.82
C ILE A 59 -10.70 -6.36 -7.12
N VAL A 60 -10.03 -7.07 -8.02
CA VAL A 60 -10.64 -7.56 -9.26
C VAL A 60 -11.81 -8.50 -8.97
N ALA A 61 -11.71 -9.34 -7.93
CA ALA A 61 -12.82 -10.18 -7.47
C ALA A 61 -14.07 -9.37 -7.12
N SER A 62 -13.92 -8.25 -6.39
CA SER A 62 -15.01 -7.33 -6.08
C SER A 62 -15.66 -6.76 -7.34
N SER A 63 -14.84 -6.30 -8.28
CA SER A 63 -15.31 -5.74 -9.55
C SER A 63 -16.05 -6.77 -10.39
N LEU A 64 -15.54 -8.01 -10.51
CA LEU A 64 -16.21 -9.11 -11.20
C LEU A 64 -17.57 -9.44 -10.57
N HIS A 65 -17.64 -9.46 -9.24
CA HIS A 65 -18.90 -9.70 -8.53
C HIS A 65 -19.96 -8.62 -8.84
N LYS A 66 -19.56 -7.35 -8.84
CA LYS A 66 -20.43 -6.22 -9.19
C LYS A 66 -20.92 -6.27 -10.65
N CYS A 67 -20.12 -6.84 -11.56
CA CYS A 67 -20.52 -7.06 -12.94
C CYS A 67 -21.54 -8.18 -13.13
N GLY A 68 -21.93 -8.87 -12.05
CA GLY A 68 -22.87 -10.00 -12.12
C GLY A 68 -22.27 -11.25 -12.77
N SER A 69 -20.96 -11.27 -12.98
CA SER A 69 -20.25 -12.43 -13.49
C SER A 69 -20.32 -13.55 -12.46
N LYS A 70 -21.28 -14.45 -12.65
CA LYS A 70 -21.43 -15.68 -11.88
C LYS A 70 -21.00 -16.80 -12.79
N SER A 71 -19.90 -17.43 -12.51
CA SER A 71 -19.49 -18.67 -13.16
C SER A 71 -19.07 -19.65 -12.07
N ASP A 72 -19.47 -20.89 -12.22
CA ASP A 72 -19.00 -22.02 -11.40
C ASP A 72 -17.57 -22.42 -11.77
N ASP A 73 -16.89 -21.64 -12.61
CA ASP A 73 -15.54 -21.90 -13.06
C ASP A 73 -14.54 -21.80 -11.90
N ALA A 74 -13.58 -22.69 -11.88
CA ALA A 74 -12.53 -22.77 -10.87
C ALA A 74 -11.73 -21.44 -10.72
N ILE A 75 -11.71 -20.60 -11.77
CA ILE A 75 -11.04 -19.30 -11.75
C ILE A 75 -11.75 -18.29 -10.83
N TYR A 76 -13.09 -18.27 -10.85
CA TYR A 76 -13.88 -17.42 -9.94
C TYR A 76 -13.72 -17.85 -8.49
N ALA A 77 -13.63 -19.16 -8.23
CA ALA A 77 -13.34 -19.67 -6.89
C ALA A 77 -11.99 -19.15 -6.37
N LYS A 78 -10.96 -19.08 -7.23
CA LYS A 78 -9.65 -18.52 -6.89
C LYS A 78 -9.73 -17.02 -6.57
N PHE A 79 -10.47 -16.23 -7.35
CA PHE A 79 -10.72 -14.82 -7.06
C PHE A 79 -11.44 -14.64 -5.72
N ASN A 80 -12.50 -15.39 -5.48
CA ASN A 80 -13.27 -15.34 -4.23
C ASN A 80 -12.39 -15.71 -3.03
N GLN A 81 -11.53 -16.72 -3.16
CA GLN A 81 -10.56 -17.07 -2.12
C GLN A 81 -9.62 -15.89 -1.80
N LYS A 82 -9.12 -15.19 -2.82
CA LYS A 82 -8.27 -13.99 -2.62
C LYS A 82 -9.03 -12.88 -1.89
N ALA A 83 -10.30 -12.65 -2.23
CA ALA A 83 -11.13 -11.65 -1.54
C ALA A 83 -11.38 -12.01 -0.07
N VAL A 84 -11.73 -13.27 0.23
CA VAL A 84 -11.93 -13.73 1.62
C VAL A 84 -10.64 -13.63 2.43
N VAL A 85 -9.50 -14.05 1.85
CA VAL A 85 -8.19 -13.96 2.50
C VAL A 85 -7.80 -12.51 2.77
N SER A 86 -8.12 -11.59 1.86
CA SER A 86 -7.80 -10.15 2.07
C SER A 86 -8.57 -9.57 3.26
N ILE A 87 -9.86 -9.88 3.38
CA ILE A 87 -10.69 -9.44 4.51
C ILE A 87 -10.14 -10.01 5.82
N TYR A 88 -9.90 -11.32 5.86
CA TYR A 88 -9.37 -11.99 7.06
C TYR A 88 -8.03 -11.40 7.52
N ARG A 89 -7.09 -11.24 6.59
CA ARG A 89 -5.78 -10.63 6.89
C ARG A 89 -5.91 -9.18 7.35
N ASN A 90 -6.80 -8.41 6.73
CA ASN A 90 -7.06 -7.04 7.16
C ASN A 90 -7.51 -6.99 8.62
N GLU A 91 -8.46 -7.84 9.03
CA GLU A 91 -8.93 -7.89 10.41
C GLU A 91 -7.83 -8.35 11.39
N GLN A 92 -7.01 -9.33 11.01
CA GLN A 92 -5.84 -9.72 11.81
C GLN A 92 -4.85 -8.56 12.00
N MET A 93 -4.55 -7.83 10.92
CA MET A 93 -3.64 -6.67 10.96
C MET A 93 -4.20 -5.54 11.83
N LYS A 94 -5.50 -5.24 11.71
CA LYS A 94 -6.17 -4.23 12.55
C LYS A 94 -6.10 -4.59 14.03
N TYR A 95 -6.40 -5.83 14.36
CA TYR A 95 -6.34 -6.31 15.73
C TYR A 95 -4.92 -6.22 16.30
N ALA A 96 -3.93 -6.73 15.57
CA ALA A 96 -2.54 -6.67 16.00
C ALA A 96 -2.04 -5.22 16.12
N PHE A 97 -2.41 -4.34 15.19
CA PHE A 97 -2.06 -2.92 15.25
C PHE A 97 -2.65 -2.25 16.50
N ALA A 98 -3.93 -2.49 16.80
CA ALA A 98 -4.55 -1.96 18.01
C ALA A 98 -3.84 -2.45 19.29
N GLN A 99 -3.51 -3.75 19.37
CA GLN A 99 -2.75 -4.30 20.49
C GLN A 99 -1.37 -3.63 20.65
N ILE A 100 -0.65 -3.40 19.54
CA ILE A 100 0.66 -2.74 19.57
C ILE A 100 0.52 -1.30 20.06
N CYS A 101 -0.48 -0.56 19.59
CA CYS A 101 -0.76 0.80 20.04
C CYS A 101 -1.03 0.82 21.57
N ASP A 102 -1.89 -0.05 22.06
CA ASP A 102 -2.21 -0.16 23.49
C ASP A 102 -0.95 -0.49 24.33
N ILE A 103 -0.07 -1.36 23.84
CA ILE A 103 1.19 -1.70 24.52
C ILE A 103 2.09 -0.46 24.61
N PHE A 104 2.22 0.30 23.53
CA PHE A 104 3.08 1.49 23.49
C PHE A 104 2.51 2.62 24.35
N ASP A 105 1.21 2.83 24.35
CA ASP A 105 0.55 3.83 25.19
C ASP A 105 0.69 3.49 26.68
N GLN A 106 0.50 2.23 27.08
CA GLN A 106 0.71 1.78 28.47
C GLN A 106 2.14 1.92 28.93
N ALA A 107 3.11 1.76 28.03
CA ALA A 107 4.53 1.90 28.31
C ALA A 107 5.05 3.34 28.11
N SER A 108 4.20 4.28 27.69
CA SER A 108 4.57 5.65 27.33
C SER A 108 5.69 5.72 26.28
N ILE A 109 5.73 4.78 25.34
CA ILE A 109 6.70 4.71 24.26
C ILE A 109 6.20 5.56 23.07
N PRO A 110 6.88 6.65 22.69
CA PRO A 110 6.50 7.45 21.52
C PRO A 110 6.66 6.63 20.22
N TYR A 111 5.64 6.66 19.37
CA TYR A 111 5.65 5.92 18.11
C TYR A 111 4.94 6.68 16.98
N ILE A 112 5.30 6.34 15.74
CA ILE A 112 4.69 6.87 14.52
C ILE A 112 4.29 5.69 13.63
N PRO A 113 3.00 5.45 13.38
CA PRO A 113 2.57 4.52 12.33
C PRO A 113 3.03 5.00 10.96
N LEU A 114 3.44 4.08 10.10
CA LEU A 114 3.96 4.38 8.78
C LEU A 114 3.07 3.76 7.67
N LYS A 115 3.27 4.21 6.45
CA LYS A 115 2.80 3.59 5.20
C LYS A 115 1.35 3.05 5.26
N GLY A 116 1.19 1.74 5.14
CA GLY A 116 -0.10 1.04 5.12
C GLY A 116 -0.96 1.28 6.35
N SER A 117 -0.37 1.40 7.53
CA SER A 117 -1.07 1.66 8.80
C SER A 117 -1.72 3.05 8.85
N VAL A 118 -1.21 4.00 8.05
CA VAL A 118 -1.75 5.36 7.95
C VAL A 118 -2.79 5.47 6.83
N ILE A 119 -2.51 4.90 5.66
CA ILE A 119 -3.31 5.17 4.46
C ILE A 119 -4.52 4.24 4.30
N ARG A 120 -4.45 3.01 4.84
CA ARG A 120 -5.49 1.98 4.71
C ARG A 120 -6.90 2.48 5.09
N PRO A 121 -7.11 3.24 6.19
CA PRO A 121 -8.44 3.73 6.58
C PRO A 121 -9.10 4.67 5.55
N TYR A 122 -8.34 5.20 4.60
CA TYR A 122 -8.85 6.10 3.55
C TYR A 122 -9.29 5.37 2.28
N TYR A 123 -9.00 4.06 2.17
CA TYR A 123 -9.52 3.24 1.08
C TYR A 123 -11.03 3.01 1.24
N PRO A 124 -11.80 2.84 0.16
CA PRO A 124 -13.24 2.56 0.22
C PRO A 124 -13.56 1.32 1.08
N GLN A 125 -12.70 0.34 1.06
CA GLN A 125 -12.65 -0.78 1.99
C GLN A 125 -11.20 -0.99 2.40
N GLU A 126 -10.93 -1.07 3.69
CA GLU A 126 -9.58 -1.21 4.22
C GLU A 126 -8.85 -2.45 3.70
N SER A 127 -9.60 -3.53 3.44
CA SER A 127 -9.08 -4.77 2.84
C SER A 127 -8.55 -4.61 1.41
N MET A 128 -8.84 -3.51 0.71
CA MET A 128 -8.23 -3.19 -0.58
C MET A 128 -6.75 -2.86 -0.47
N ARG A 129 -6.33 -2.33 0.70
CA ARG A 129 -4.93 -1.96 0.95
C ARG A 129 -4.21 -3.07 1.72
N MET A 130 -3.99 -4.20 1.05
CA MET A 130 -3.20 -5.32 1.60
C MET A 130 -1.74 -4.92 1.84
N SER A 131 -1.19 -5.35 2.97
CA SER A 131 0.24 -5.39 3.26
C SER A 131 0.58 -6.71 3.97
N CYS A 132 1.87 -7.05 4.01
CA CYS A 132 2.36 -8.25 4.70
C CYS A 132 2.77 -7.93 6.15
N ASP A 133 2.90 -6.65 6.47
CA ASP A 133 3.57 -6.09 7.64
C ASP A 133 2.79 -4.89 8.22
N ILE A 134 3.10 -4.59 9.46
CA ILE A 134 2.76 -3.35 10.15
C ILE A 134 4.06 -2.57 10.31
N ASP A 135 4.14 -1.39 9.71
CA ASP A 135 5.30 -0.51 9.84
C ASP A 135 5.06 0.51 10.96
N ILE A 136 5.96 0.57 11.95
CA ILE A 136 5.92 1.56 13.03
C ILE A 136 7.32 2.08 13.29
N LEU A 137 7.48 3.39 13.37
CA LEU A 137 8.75 4.04 13.75
C LEU A 137 8.75 4.37 15.23
N VAL A 138 9.83 4.02 15.91
CA VAL A 138 10.17 4.46 17.26
C VAL A 138 11.48 5.23 17.24
N LYS A 139 11.80 5.94 18.31
CA LYS A 139 13.11 6.56 18.46
C LYS A 139 14.18 5.49 18.68
N GLU A 140 15.35 5.68 18.09
CA GLU A 140 16.46 4.73 18.20
C GLU A 140 16.87 4.49 19.67
N GLU A 141 16.86 5.53 20.49
CA GLU A 141 17.14 5.41 21.93
C GLU A 141 16.11 4.56 22.70
N ASN A 142 14.89 4.40 22.18
CA ASN A 142 13.84 3.57 22.78
C ASN A 142 13.76 2.16 22.17
N LEU A 143 14.56 1.83 21.17
CA LEU A 143 14.42 0.61 20.37
C LEU A 143 14.43 -0.67 21.20
N GLU A 144 15.49 -0.88 21.99
CA GLU A 144 15.65 -2.12 22.76
C GLU A 144 14.59 -2.23 23.89
N GLU A 145 14.24 -1.12 24.55
CA GLU A 145 13.16 -1.10 25.53
C GLU A 145 11.81 -1.46 24.89
N THR A 146 11.56 -0.96 23.67
CA THR A 146 10.35 -1.25 22.90
C THR A 146 10.30 -2.74 22.54
N ILE A 147 11.41 -3.30 22.05
CA ILE A 147 11.50 -4.72 21.71
C ILE A 147 11.25 -5.58 22.96
N ASP A 148 11.92 -5.28 24.08
CA ASP A 148 11.73 -6.02 25.34
C ASP A 148 10.29 -5.96 25.83
N THR A 149 9.63 -4.80 25.66
CA THR A 149 8.24 -4.62 26.05
C THR A 149 7.30 -5.47 25.18
N LEU A 150 7.50 -5.49 23.84
CA LEU A 150 6.73 -6.33 22.94
C LEU A 150 6.97 -7.83 23.20
N VAL A 151 8.23 -8.22 23.45
CA VAL A 151 8.57 -9.63 23.75
C VAL A 151 7.89 -10.08 25.04
N ARG A 152 7.88 -9.27 26.10
CA ARG A 152 7.10 -9.58 27.34
C ARG A 152 5.61 -9.72 27.10
N LYS A 153 5.07 -9.12 26.03
CA LYS A 153 3.67 -9.21 25.60
C LYS A 153 3.41 -10.32 24.56
N GLY A 154 4.38 -11.22 24.34
CA GLY A 154 4.23 -12.40 23.49
C GLY A 154 4.71 -12.27 22.05
N PHE A 155 5.29 -11.13 21.67
CA PHE A 155 5.92 -11.02 20.36
C PHE A 155 7.24 -11.80 20.31
N LYS A 156 7.55 -12.37 19.17
CA LYS A 156 8.83 -13.05 18.91
C LYS A 156 9.71 -12.11 18.09
N ARG A 157 10.93 -11.86 18.58
CA ARG A 157 11.95 -11.11 17.86
C ARG A 157 12.49 -11.94 16.70
N GLY A 158 12.55 -11.34 15.51
CA GLY A 158 13.20 -11.84 14.31
C GLY A 158 14.50 -11.11 14.01
N ASP A 159 14.81 -10.95 12.73
CA ASP A 159 16.05 -10.35 12.26
C ASP A 159 16.06 -8.83 12.47
N LYS A 160 17.28 -8.28 12.63
CA LYS A 160 17.54 -6.84 12.65
C LYS A 160 18.21 -6.45 11.34
N ASN A 161 17.63 -5.48 10.64
CA ASN A 161 18.18 -4.85 9.47
C ASN A 161 18.82 -3.50 9.81
N TYR A 162 19.27 -2.77 8.81
CA TYR A 162 19.91 -1.47 9.00
C TYR A 162 18.94 -0.36 9.43
N HIS A 163 17.65 -0.52 9.27
CA HIS A 163 16.62 0.48 9.59
C HIS A 163 15.44 -0.06 10.42
N ASP A 164 15.30 -1.38 10.59
CA ASP A 164 14.19 -2.01 11.31
C ASP A 164 14.60 -3.28 12.07
N VAL A 165 13.70 -3.73 12.95
CA VAL A 165 13.72 -5.04 13.59
C VAL A 165 12.40 -5.71 13.32
N SER A 166 12.42 -6.92 12.78
CA SER A 166 11.24 -7.75 12.60
C SER A 166 10.75 -8.32 13.93
N LEU A 167 9.46 -8.21 14.18
CA LEU A 167 8.78 -8.89 15.29
C LEU A 167 7.52 -9.59 14.77
N PHE A 168 7.13 -10.68 15.41
CA PHE A 168 5.97 -11.46 15.02
C PHE A 168 5.03 -11.64 16.20
N SER A 169 3.76 -11.29 16.03
CA SER A 169 2.74 -11.58 17.03
C SER A 169 2.51 -13.08 17.18
N GLU A 170 1.80 -13.51 18.21
CA GLU A 170 1.42 -14.93 18.40
C GLU A 170 0.59 -15.45 17.21
N ALA A 171 -0.25 -14.61 16.62
CA ALA A 171 -1.02 -14.91 15.41
C ALA A 171 -0.20 -14.85 14.11
N GLY A 172 1.12 -14.62 14.17
CA GLY A 172 2.02 -14.56 13.02
C GLY A 172 1.95 -13.25 12.22
N VAL A 173 1.35 -12.19 12.76
CA VAL A 173 1.38 -10.86 12.12
C VAL A 173 2.78 -10.28 12.25
N HIS A 174 3.36 -9.86 11.14
CA HIS A 174 4.68 -9.26 11.06
C HIS A 174 4.62 -7.76 11.39
N LEU A 175 5.43 -7.33 12.35
CA LEU A 175 5.71 -5.94 12.68
C LEU A 175 7.14 -5.61 12.26
N GLU A 176 7.32 -4.60 11.42
CA GLU A 176 8.59 -3.95 11.17
C GLU A 176 8.72 -2.74 12.09
N LEU A 177 9.51 -2.91 13.15
CA LEU A 177 9.79 -1.85 14.11
C LEU A 177 10.98 -1.04 13.60
N HIS A 178 10.68 0.06 12.90
CA HIS A 178 11.67 0.97 12.35
C HIS A 178 12.28 1.85 13.46
N PHE A 179 13.58 2.10 13.38
CA PHE A 179 14.28 3.09 14.18
C PHE A 179 14.90 4.20 13.31
N ASN A 180 14.91 4.02 12.01
CA ASN A 180 15.09 5.06 11.00
C ASN A 180 14.29 4.71 9.75
N ILE A 181 14.11 5.68 8.82
CA ILE A 181 13.36 5.49 7.57
C ILE A 181 14.17 5.93 6.35
N GLN A 182 15.47 5.87 6.42
CA GLN A 182 16.38 6.19 5.32
C GLN A 182 16.34 5.05 4.28
N GLU A 183 16.39 5.43 2.99
CA GLU A 183 16.19 4.51 1.87
C GLU A 183 17.48 4.28 1.06
N ASN A 184 18.65 4.67 1.60
CA ASN A 184 19.95 4.61 0.91
C ASN A 184 19.99 5.46 -0.39
N ILE A 185 19.29 6.59 -0.39
CA ILE A 185 19.30 7.58 -1.46
C ILE A 185 19.75 8.91 -0.90
N ASP A 186 21.04 9.27 -1.06
CA ASP A 186 21.73 10.39 -0.40
C ASP A 186 20.89 11.66 -0.24
N LYS A 187 20.22 12.11 -1.33
CA LYS A 187 19.45 13.36 -1.34
C LYS A 187 18.14 13.26 -0.54
N LEU A 188 17.57 12.08 -0.45
CA LEU A 188 16.34 11.83 0.30
C LEU A 188 16.68 11.58 1.75
N ASP A 189 17.76 10.85 2.01
CA ASP A 189 18.21 10.48 3.35
C ASP A 189 18.64 11.68 4.17
N ALA A 190 19.16 12.74 3.53
CA ALA A 190 19.45 14.02 4.20
C ALA A 190 18.21 14.64 4.86
N VAL A 191 17.01 14.41 4.31
CA VAL A 191 15.73 14.86 4.89
C VAL A 191 15.13 13.82 5.83
N LEU A 192 15.32 12.52 5.53
CA LEU A 192 14.78 11.41 6.33
C LEU A 192 15.55 11.16 7.63
N LYS A 193 16.73 11.76 7.81
CA LYS A 193 17.58 11.56 8.98
C LYS A 193 16.96 12.07 10.29
N ASP A 194 16.39 13.28 10.26
CA ASP A 194 15.81 13.94 11.45
C ASP A 194 14.27 13.90 11.42
N THR A 195 13.73 12.73 11.25
CA THR A 195 12.31 12.46 10.98
C THR A 195 11.37 12.99 12.06
N TRP A 196 11.73 12.86 13.32
CA TRP A 196 10.88 13.21 14.45
C TRP A 196 10.55 14.71 14.57
N GLN A 197 11.33 15.61 13.97
CA GLN A 197 11.00 17.03 13.90
C GLN A 197 9.72 17.32 13.08
N TYR A 198 9.34 16.40 12.20
CA TYR A 198 8.13 16.49 11.39
C TYR A 198 6.93 15.74 12.00
N ALA A 199 7.08 15.21 13.21
CA ALA A 199 6.05 14.48 13.91
C ALA A 199 5.31 15.37 14.90
N LYS A 200 3.99 15.13 15.05
CA LYS A 200 3.13 15.79 16.03
C LYS A 200 2.42 14.73 16.85
N LEU A 201 2.39 14.92 18.17
CA LEU A 201 1.59 14.10 19.09
C LEU A 201 0.11 14.21 18.70
N THR A 202 -0.60 13.07 18.66
CA THR A 202 -2.03 13.02 18.34
C THR A 202 -2.87 12.51 19.49
N ASP A 203 -2.50 11.36 20.08
CA ASP A 203 -3.22 10.73 21.17
C ASP A 203 -2.28 9.76 21.91
N GLY A 204 -2.39 9.68 23.24
CA GLY A 204 -1.51 8.84 24.06
C GLY A 204 -0.04 9.10 23.77
N SER A 205 0.68 8.05 23.35
CA SER A 205 2.08 8.13 22.89
C SER A 205 2.22 8.21 21.36
N ARG A 206 1.07 8.17 20.64
CA ARG A 206 1.02 8.14 19.18
C ARG A 206 1.33 9.51 18.58
N HIS A 207 2.24 9.52 17.65
CA HIS A 207 2.55 10.67 16.81
C HIS A 207 2.12 10.40 15.37
N LYS A 208 1.94 11.46 14.58
CA LYS A 208 1.79 11.38 13.12
C LYS A 208 2.73 12.37 12.46
N PHE A 209 3.18 12.06 11.26
CA PHE A 209 3.87 13.03 10.42
C PHE A 209 2.96 14.18 10.03
N THR A 210 3.54 15.34 9.75
CA THR A 210 2.85 16.37 8.98
C THR A 210 2.51 15.78 7.60
N ASP A 211 1.42 16.26 7.00
CA ASP A 211 0.94 15.71 5.72
C ASP A 211 2.00 15.82 4.62
N ASP A 212 2.73 16.95 4.57
CA ASP A 212 3.84 17.15 3.63
C ASP A 212 4.96 16.13 3.80
N PHE A 213 5.34 15.85 5.06
CA PHE A 213 6.41 14.89 5.32
C PHE A 213 5.94 13.45 5.09
N PHE A 214 4.69 13.14 5.40
CA PHE A 214 4.11 11.83 5.08
C PHE A 214 4.16 11.54 3.57
N VAL A 215 3.73 12.49 2.75
CA VAL A 215 3.83 12.40 1.29
C VAL A 215 5.28 12.24 0.83
N PHE A 216 6.19 13.06 1.39
CA PHE A 216 7.61 12.96 1.07
C PHE A 216 8.16 11.55 1.36
N HIS A 217 7.85 11.00 2.55
CA HIS A 217 8.25 9.65 2.93
C HIS A 217 7.67 8.58 1.98
N MET A 218 6.38 8.67 1.63
CA MET A 218 5.75 7.74 0.69
C MET A 218 6.42 7.77 -0.69
N PHE A 219 6.77 8.95 -1.19
CA PHE A 219 7.51 9.07 -2.46
C PHE A 219 8.96 8.59 -2.36
N ALA A 220 9.64 8.84 -1.25
CA ALA A 220 11.00 8.36 -1.03
C ALA A 220 11.03 6.83 -1.06
N HIS A 221 10.13 6.19 -0.32
CA HIS A 221 9.96 4.74 -0.31
C HIS A 221 9.60 4.17 -1.70
N MET A 222 8.69 4.82 -2.43
CA MET A 222 8.35 4.44 -3.79
C MET A 222 9.56 4.55 -4.72
N SER A 223 10.39 5.59 -4.55
CA SER A 223 11.60 5.78 -5.34
C SER A 223 12.63 4.69 -5.11
N TYR A 224 12.80 4.26 -3.87
CA TYR A 224 13.64 3.11 -3.52
C TYR A 224 13.20 1.84 -4.27
N HIS A 225 11.91 1.50 -4.20
CA HIS A 225 11.39 0.34 -4.92
C HIS A 225 11.56 0.48 -6.44
N PHE A 226 11.30 1.66 -6.99
CA PHE A 226 11.45 1.90 -8.43
C PHE A 226 12.88 1.68 -8.91
N LEU A 227 13.87 2.13 -8.13
CA LEU A 227 15.29 1.95 -8.42
C LEU A 227 15.76 0.49 -8.22
N SER A 228 15.11 -0.24 -7.31
CA SER A 228 15.48 -1.61 -6.93
C SER A 228 14.83 -2.71 -7.78
N GLY A 229 13.92 -2.38 -8.69
CA GLY A 229 13.28 -3.39 -9.54
C GLY A 229 11.87 -3.06 -10.01
N GLY A 230 11.32 -1.93 -9.61
CA GLY A 230 10.03 -1.44 -10.05
C GLY A 230 9.05 -1.18 -8.90
N CYS A 231 8.15 -0.24 -9.16
CA CYS A 231 7.10 0.15 -8.24
C CYS A 231 5.78 -0.52 -8.67
N GLY A 232 5.09 -1.19 -7.75
CA GLY A 232 3.80 -1.83 -8.01
C GLY A 232 2.66 -0.82 -8.18
N ILE A 233 1.56 -1.24 -8.84
CA ILE A 233 0.33 -0.44 -9.02
C ILE A 233 -0.22 0.04 -7.66
N LYS A 234 -0.05 -0.72 -6.60
CA LYS A 234 -0.45 -0.38 -5.23
C LYS A 234 0.10 0.98 -4.78
N SER A 235 1.34 1.31 -5.10
CA SER A 235 1.91 2.63 -4.78
C SER A 235 1.23 3.77 -5.55
N LEU A 236 0.80 3.53 -6.78
CA LEU A 236 0.02 4.53 -7.55
C LEU A 236 -1.39 4.70 -6.97
N MET A 237 -1.99 3.62 -6.48
CA MET A 237 -3.27 3.69 -5.77
C MET A 237 -3.13 4.49 -4.47
N ASP A 238 -2.06 4.29 -3.70
CA ASP A 238 -1.77 5.06 -2.49
C ASP A 238 -1.64 6.56 -2.79
N ILE A 239 -0.95 6.95 -3.89
CA ILE A 239 -0.85 8.33 -4.35
C ILE A 239 -2.24 8.90 -4.63
N TRP A 240 -3.07 8.16 -5.38
CA TRP A 240 -4.43 8.60 -5.68
C TRP A 240 -5.26 8.79 -4.39
N ILE A 241 -5.16 7.89 -3.43
CA ILE A 241 -5.84 7.98 -2.13
C ILE A 241 -5.36 9.23 -1.35
N MET A 242 -4.05 9.47 -1.30
CA MET A 242 -3.51 10.67 -0.63
C MET A 242 -4.11 11.96 -1.22
N GLU A 243 -4.19 12.05 -2.53
CA GLU A 243 -4.70 13.24 -3.23
C GLU A 243 -6.22 13.39 -3.04
N HIS A 244 -7.00 12.33 -3.28
CA HIS A 244 -8.46 12.43 -3.41
C HIS A 244 -9.24 12.11 -2.14
N LYS A 245 -8.66 11.39 -1.18
CA LYS A 245 -9.35 10.98 0.06
C LYS A 245 -8.74 11.62 1.31
N MET A 246 -7.44 11.85 1.34
CA MET A 246 -6.80 12.57 2.43
C MET A 246 -6.75 14.09 2.20
N GLY A 247 -7.03 14.56 0.97
CA GLY A 247 -7.02 15.97 0.60
C GLY A 247 -5.63 16.60 0.58
N ILE A 248 -4.59 15.79 0.42
CA ILE A 248 -3.21 16.26 0.43
C ILE A 248 -2.84 16.78 -0.97
N THR A 249 -2.40 18.04 -1.04
CA THR A 249 -1.95 18.64 -2.29
C THR A 249 -0.42 18.60 -2.38
N TYR A 250 0.11 18.17 -3.52
CA TYR A 250 1.56 17.98 -3.73
C TYR A 250 2.35 19.25 -4.03
N GLU A 251 1.71 20.43 -4.07
CA GLU A 251 2.38 21.67 -4.47
C GLU A 251 3.43 22.14 -3.46
N CYS A 252 3.22 21.83 -2.19
CA CYS A 252 4.12 22.20 -1.09
C CYS A 252 5.03 21.06 -0.61
N ALA A 253 4.66 19.79 -0.85
CA ALA A 253 5.29 18.62 -0.24
C ALA A 253 6.62 18.20 -0.89
N VAL A 254 7.06 18.81 -2.00
CA VAL A 254 8.20 18.31 -2.78
C VAL A 254 9.37 19.27 -2.77
N PRO A 255 10.33 19.15 -1.83
CA PRO A 255 11.49 20.02 -1.75
C PRO A 255 12.45 19.88 -2.92
N SER A 256 12.40 18.81 -3.72
CA SER A 256 13.38 18.56 -4.77
C SER A 256 12.80 18.63 -6.18
N ARG A 257 13.59 19.22 -7.08
CA ARG A 257 13.34 19.28 -8.54
C ARG A 257 13.14 17.87 -9.17
N PHE A 258 13.66 16.85 -8.53
CA PHE A 258 13.57 15.46 -8.94
C PHE A 258 12.16 14.89 -8.70
N MET A 259 11.61 15.09 -7.52
CA MET A 259 10.26 14.63 -7.15
C MET A 259 9.19 15.35 -7.98
N ARG A 260 9.34 16.67 -8.23
CA ARG A 260 8.45 17.40 -9.15
C ARG A 260 8.42 16.78 -10.55
N LYS A 261 9.55 16.26 -11.04
CA LYS A 261 9.59 15.55 -12.33
C LYS A 261 8.84 14.23 -12.33
N ILE A 262 8.87 13.47 -11.22
CA ILE A 262 8.12 12.22 -11.09
C ILE A 262 6.61 12.52 -11.02
N VAL A 263 6.20 13.45 -10.17
CA VAL A 263 4.79 13.88 -10.03
C VAL A 263 4.26 14.46 -11.35
N CYS A 264 5.02 15.33 -12.03
CA CYS A 264 4.63 15.87 -13.33
C CYS A 264 4.52 14.79 -14.42
N ARG A 265 5.39 13.78 -14.43
CA ARG A 265 5.27 12.67 -15.40
C ARG A 265 4.04 11.79 -15.13
N LEU A 266 3.70 11.56 -13.87
CA LEU A 266 2.47 10.84 -13.50
C LEU A 266 1.20 11.63 -13.90
N ARG A 267 1.18 12.96 -13.71
CA ARG A 267 0.08 13.84 -14.17
C ARG A 267 -0.04 13.92 -15.70
N LEU A 268 1.07 13.96 -16.42
CA LEU A 268 1.05 14.03 -17.90
C LEU A 268 0.48 12.76 -18.55
N SER A 269 0.54 11.61 -17.88
CA SER A 269 -0.14 10.40 -18.33
C SER A 269 -1.66 10.44 -18.16
N GLU A 270 -2.20 11.33 -17.33
CA GLU A 270 -3.65 11.58 -17.19
C GLU A 270 -4.16 12.61 -18.21
N VAL A 271 -3.38 13.65 -18.54
CA VAL A 271 -3.79 14.74 -19.43
C VAL A 271 -3.74 14.34 -20.92
N SER A 272 -2.94 13.38 -21.31
CA SER A 272 -2.86 12.90 -22.70
C SER A 272 -3.98 11.94 -23.11
N ARG A 273 -5.05 11.81 -22.30
CA ARG A 273 -6.22 10.95 -22.54
C ARG A 273 -7.57 11.66 -22.38
N GLN A 274 -7.57 13.00 -22.56
CA GLN A 274 -8.83 13.76 -22.79
C GLN A 274 -9.04 13.99 -24.27
#